data_86e883eaa436d597f88ce12943a03bd7
#
_entry.id   86e883eaa436d597f88ce12943a03bd7
#
_cell.length_a   1.000
_cell.length_b   1.000
_cell.length_c   1.000
_cell.angle_alpha   90.00
_cell.angle_beta   90.00
_cell.angle_gamma   90.00
#
_symmetry.space_group_name_H-M   'P 1'
#
loop_
_entity.id
_entity.type
_entity.pdbx_description
1 polymer ?
#
loop_
_entity_poly.entity_id
_entity_poly.type
_entity_poly.pdbx_seq_one_letter_code
_entity_poly.pdbx_strand_id
1 'polypeptide(L)'
;MDMKIKNPYYLIAGILAVLFAITHALNGQSAVLPTLRASEIALDSEIIFTYVWHIITAENLVFGIAFICMAFQRERSKIQAVAWMIVSLLIVRLMVILGITAVQNVSALTDTVVDSVAIVIYVIFILLGIRMKPKGLKDSKLLSK
;
A
#
# COMPACT_ATOMS: atom_id res chain seq x y z
N MET A 1 0.18 25.53 -15.00
CA MET A 1 0.93 24.62 -14.09
C MET A 1 1.13 23.29 -14.84
N ASP A 2 2.36 23.03 -15.31
CA ASP A 2 2.64 21.81 -16.11
C ASP A 2 2.60 20.58 -15.21
N MET A 3 1.47 19.87 -15.22
CA MET A 3 1.27 18.61 -14.48
C MET A 3 1.96 17.43 -15.20
N LYS A 4 3.26 17.53 -15.41
CA LYS A 4 4.04 16.45 -16.03
C LYS A 4 4.38 15.39 -14.98
N ILE A 5 4.04 14.13 -15.26
CA ILE A 5 4.40 12.99 -14.42
C ILE A 5 5.92 12.88 -14.34
N LYS A 6 6.47 12.95 -13.11
CA LYS A 6 7.91 12.85 -12.83
C LYS A 6 8.32 11.42 -12.49
N ASN A 7 7.41 10.67 -11.86
CA ASN A 7 7.64 9.28 -11.46
C ASN A 7 6.42 8.41 -11.78
N PRO A 8 6.40 7.68 -12.91
CA PRO A 8 5.28 6.84 -13.29
C PRO A 8 5.08 5.66 -12.33
N TYR A 9 6.13 5.15 -11.68
CA TYR A 9 6.00 4.06 -10.72
C TYR A 9 5.22 4.49 -9.48
N TYR A 10 5.44 5.72 -8.98
CA TYR A 10 4.63 6.26 -7.90
C TYR A 10 3.19 6.50 -8.31
N LEU A 11 2.95 6.90 -9.56
CA LEU A 11 1.58 7.02 -10.05
C LEU A 11 0.87 5.66 -10.06
N ILE A 12 1.53 4.61 -10.57
CA ILE A 12 1.00 3.24 -10.57
C ILE A 12 0.77 2.77 -9.12
N ALA A 13 1.76 2.95 -8.24
CA ALA A 13 1.61 2.59 -6.83
C ALA A 13 0.42 3.32 -6.18
N GLY A 14 0.25 4.62 -6.46
CA GLY A 14 -0.88 5.39 -5.96
C GLY A 14 -2.24 4.87 -6.43
N ILE A 15 -2.37 4.55 -7.73
CA ILE A 15 -3.59 3.97 -8.30
C ILE A 15 -3.88 2.60 -7.66
N LEU A 16 -2.87 1.74 -7.53
CA LEU A 16 -3.02 0.43 -6.90
C LEU A 16 -3.50 0.56 -5.45
N ALA A 17 -2.95 1.48 -4.66
CA ALA A 17 -3.37 1.70 -3.28
C ALA A 17 -4.82 2.17 -3.18
N VAL A 18 -5.27 3.06 -4.08
CA VAL A 18 -6.68 3.47 -4.14
C VAL A 18 -7.58 2.28 -4.50
N LEU A 19 -7.18 1.45 -5.46
CA LEU A 19 -7.91 0.24 -5.82
C LEU A 19 -7.97 -0.74 -4.64
N PHE A 20 -6.87 -0.92 -3.90
CA PHE A 20 -6.87 -1.74 -2.68
C PHE A 20 -7.79 -1.18 -1.60
N ALA A 21 -7.86 0.15 -1.43
CA ALA A 21 -8.81 0.76 -0.51
C ALA A 21 -10.26 0.44 -0.90
N ILE A 22 -10.61 0.59 -2.18
CA ILE A 22 -11.95 0.32 -2.69
C ILE A 22 -12.30 -1.17 -2.54
N THR A 23 -11.44 -2.07 -3.01
CA THR A 23 -11.70 -3.52 -2.94
C THR A 23 -11.76 -4.02 -1.51
N HIS A 24 -10.90 -3.49 -0.61
CA HIS A 24 -10.93 -3.83 0.81
C HIS A 24 -12.23 -3.36 1.48
N ALA A 25 -12.70 -2.14 1.19
CA ALA A 25 -13.98 -1.65 1.68
C ALA A 25 -15.15 -2.50 1.19
N LEU A 26 -15.19 -2.81 -0.11
CA LEU A 26 -16.25 -3.63 -0.70
C LEU A 26 -16.27 -5.05 -0.12
N ASN A 27 -15.11 -5.70 -0.02
CA ASN A 27 -15.00 -7.03 0.58
C ASN A 27 -15.42 -7.02 2.04
N GLY A 28 -15.04 -6.00 2.80
CA GLY A 28 -15.48 -5.82 4.18
C GLY A 28 -17.00 -5.77 4.30
N GLN A 29 -17.64 -4.92 3.52
CA GLN A 29 -19.08 -4.71 3.59
C GLN A 29 -19.90 -5.89 3.04
N SER A 30 -19.40 -6.59 2.02
CA SER A 30 -20.15 -7.65 1.35
C SER A 30 -19.92 -9.05 1.93
N ALA A 31 -18.79 -9.32 2.56
CA ALA A 31 -18.42 -10.64 3.02
C ALA A 31 -17.98 -10.68 4.50
N VAL A 32 -16.94 -9.93 4.88
CA VAL A 32 -16.27 -10.11 6.18
C VAL A 32 -17.13 -9.62 7.34
N LEU A 33 -17.64 -8.39 7.27
CA LEU A 33 -18.45 -7.81 8.37
C LEU A 33 -19.81 -8.50 8.54
N PRO A 34 -20.53 -8.90 7.48
CA PRO A 34 -21.74 -9.72 7.65
C PRO A 34 -21.46 -11.08 8.29
N THR A 35 -20.37 -11.76 7.91
CA THR A 35 -19.98 -13.03 8.53
C THR A 35 -19.63 -12.85 10.01
N LEU A 36 -18.93 -11.77 10.32
CA LEU A 36 -18.58 -11.42 11.70
C LEU A 36 -19.83 -11.16 12.56
N ARG A 37 -20.82 -10.43 12.02
CA ARG A 37 -22.12 -10.18 12.70
C ARG A 37 -22.95 -11.44 12.90
N ALA A 38 -22.84 -12.37 11.98
CA ALA A 38 -23.53 -13.67 12.09
C ALA A 38 -22.86 -14.63 13.08
N SER A 39 -21.61 -14.37 13.46
CA SER A 39 -20.92 -15.11 14.50
C SER A 39 -21.31 -14.57 15.88
N GLU A 40 -21.53 -15.46 16.84
CA GLU A 40 -21.94 -15.09 18.22
C GLU A 40 -20.76 -14.51 19.03
N ILE A 41 -20.05 -13.50 18.48
CA ILE A 41 -18.99 -12.79 19.18
C ILE A 41 -19.55 -11.65 20.03
N ALA A 42 -18.82 -11.27 21.08
CA ALA A 42 -19.19 -10.13 21.91
C ALA A 42 -19.25 -8.84 21.09
N LEU A 43 -20.25 -8.00 21.34
CA LEU A 43 -20.47 -6.73 20.62
C LEU A 43 -19.22 -5.84 20.59
N ASP A 44 -18.48 -5.76 21.69
CA ASP A 44 -17.25 -4.98 21.78
C ASP A 44 -16.19 -5.48 20.78
N SER A 45 -16.08 -6.80 20.60
CA SER A 45 -15.17 -7.39 19.61
C SER A 45 -15.61 -7.09 18.19
N GLU A 46 -16.91 -7.15 17.88
CA GLU A 46 -17.46 -6.77 16.57
C GLU A 46 -17.14 -5.31 16.24
N ILE A 47 -17.33 -4.40 17.17
CA ILE A 47 -17.01 -2.98 17.00
C ILE A 47 -15.51 -2.80 16.72
N ILE A 48 -14.64 -3.47 17.49
CA ILE A 48 -13.18 -3.40 17.31
C ILE A 48 -12.79 -3.88 15.90
N PHE A 49 -13.27 -5.05 15.46
CA PHE A 49 -12.98 -5.57 14.14
C PHE A 49 -13.49 -4.63 13.03
N THR A 50 -14.66 -4.05 13.20
CA THR A 50 -15.26 -3.13 12.24
C THR A 50 -14.37 -1.88 12.05
N TYR A 51 -13.98 -1.19 13.13
CA TYR A 51 -13.15 0.01 12.96
C TYR A 51 -11.72 -0.33 12.51
N VAL A 52 -11.12 -1.45 12.94
CA VAL A 52 -9.80 -1.88 12.44
C VAL A 52 -9.85 -2.14 10.95
N TRP A 53 -10.91 -2.78 10.45
CA TRP A 53 -11.12 -2.97 9.01
C TRP A 53 -11.14 -1.64 8.24
N HIS A 54 -11.89 -0.67 8.74
CA HIS A 54 -11.97 0.65 8.11
C HIS A 54 -10.69 1.48 8.25
N ILE A 55 -9.91 1.31 9.31
CA ILE A 55 -8.59 1.93 9.46
C ILE A 55 -7.66 1.46 8.32
N ILE A 56 -7.62 0.16 8.02
CA ILE A 56 -6.82 -0.38 6.91
C ILE A 56 -7.28 0.20 5.56
N THR A 57 -8.58 0.33 5.35
CA THR A 57 -9.14 0.98 4.16
C THR A 57 -8.67 2.43 4.02
N ALA A 58 -8.80 3.22 5.09
CA ALA A 58 -8.40 4.62 5.13
C ALA A 58 -6.89 4.78 4.93
N GLU A 59 -6.08 3.93 5.53
CA GLU A 59 -4.63 3.92 5.39
C GLU A 59 -4.20 3.67 3.94
N ASN A 60 -4.79 2.68 3.26
CA ASN A 60 -4.54 2.43 1.84
C ASN A 60 -4.93 3.65 0.97
N LEU A 61 -6.05 4.31 1.28
CA LEU A 61 -6.47 5.51 0.57
C LEU A 61 -5.48 6.67 0.75
N VAL A 62 -5.01 6.89 1.99
CA VAL A 62 -3.99 7.92 2.30
C VAL A 62 -2.68 7.63 1.57
N PHE A 63 -2.22 6.39 1.55
CA PHE A 63 -1.04 6.00 0.79
C PHE A 63 -1.22 6.23 -0.71
N GLY A 64 -2.41 5.91 -1.24
CA GLY A 64 -2.75 6.15 -2.64
C GLY A 64 -2.64 7.62 -3.02
N ILE A 65 -3.29 8.50 -2.25
CA ILE A 65 -3.24 9.95 -2.46
C ILE A 65 -1.80 10.46 -2.34
N ALA A 66 -1.04 10.02 -1.32
CA ALA A 66 0.34 10.41 -1.12
C ALA A 66 1.22 10.06 -2.34
N PHE A 67 1.13 8.81 -2.86
CA PHE A 67 1.90 8.41 -4.03
C PHE A 67 1.47 9.12 -5.31
N ILE A 68 0.18 9.37 -5.52
CA ILE A 68 -0.29 10.19 -6.64
C ILE A 68 0.33 11.60 -6.55
N CYS A 69 0.27 12.25 -5.39
CA CYS A 69 0.90 13.56 -5.21
C CYS A 69 2.42 13.52 -5.45
N MET A 70 3.11 12.51 -4.90
CA MET A 70 4.56 12.33 -5.08
C MET A 70 4.95 12.07 -6.53
N ALA A 71 4.08 11.51 -7.36
CA ALA A 71 4.33 11.25 -8.77
C ALA A 71 4.60 12.53 -9.58
N PHE A 72 4.12 13.68 -9.12
CA PHE A 72 4.27 14.99 -9.79
C PHE A 72 5.33 15.89 -9.14
N GLN A 73 5.87 15.54 -7.98
CA GLN A 73 6.83 16.36 -7.24
C GLN A 73 8.26 16.21 -7.74
N ARG A 74 9.09 17.25 -7.50
CA ARG A 74 10.52 17.28 -7.89
C ARG A 74 11.48 17.01 -6.71
N GLU A 75 11.09 17.32 -5.48
CA GLU A 75 11.94 17.20 -4.29
C GLU A 75 12.16 15.72 -3.87
N ARG A 76 13.19 15.15 -4.44
CA ARG A 76 13.43 13.70 -4.34
C ARG A 76 13.74 13.21 -2.93
N SER A 77 14.53 13.94 -2.14
CA SER A 77 14.97 13.46 -0.82
C SER A 77 13.82 13.27 0.16
N LYS A 78 12.91 14.24 0.23
CA LYS A 78 11.72 14.18 1.07
C LYS A 78 10.76 13.08 0.62
N ILE A 79 10.56 12.97 -0.70
CA ILE A 79 9.70 11.94 -1.30
C ILE A 79 10.22 10.53 -1.00
N GLN A 80 11.54 10.32 -1.10
CA GLN A 80 12.14 9.02 -0.81
C GLN A 80 11.99 8.62 0.66
N ALA A 81 12.13 9.56 1.60
CA ALA A 81 11.94 9.26 3.02
C ALA A 81 10.51 8.79 3.31
N VAL A 82 9.50 9.49 2.76
CA VAL A 82 8.09 9.08 2.89
C VAL A 82 7.84 7.72 2.23
N ALA A 83 8.39 7.49 1.03
CA ALA A 83 8.23 6.21 0.34
C ALA A 83 8.85 5.05 1.14
N TRP A 84 10.04 5.23 1.72
CA TRP A 84 10.66 4.23 2.58
C TRP A 84 9.85 3.96 3.86
N MET A 85 9.28 4.99 4.46
CA MET A 85 8.39 4.83 5.63
C MET A 85 7.17 3.96 5.28
N ILE A 86 6.51 4.23 4.14
CA ILE A 86 5.36 3.42 3.69
C ILE A 86 5.79 1.98 3.38
N VAL A 87 6.93 1.77 2.71
CA VAL A 87 7.47 0.42 2.48
C VAL A 87 7.69 -0.33 3.79
N SER A 88 8.27 0.32 4.80
CA SER A 88 8.50 -0.30 6.11
C SER A 88 7.18 -0.70 6.77
N LEU A 89 6.15 0.16 6.73
CA LEU A 89 4.82 -0.15 7.26
C LEU A 89 4.18 -1.34 6.54
N LEU A 90 4.29 -1.41 5.21
CA LEU A 90 3.76 -2.53 4.41
C LEU A 90 4.47 -3.86 4.72
N ILE A 91 5.80 -3.82 4.90
CA ILE A 91 6.58 -5.01 5.29
C ILE A 91 6.17 -5.48 6.68
N VAL A 92 6.06 -4.56 7.65
CA VAL A 92 5.61 -4.91 9.02
C VAL A 92 4.19 -5.49 8.98
N ARG A 93 3.27 -4.89 8.22
CA ARG A 93 1.91 -5.42 8.03
C ARG A 93 1.94 -6.85 7.49
N LEU A 94 2.74 -7.11 6.44
CA LEU A 94 2.87 -8.44 5.86
C LEU A 94 3.42 -9.46 6.88
N MET A 95 4.44 -9.08 7.64
CA MET A 95 5.01 -9.94 8.70
C MET A 95 4.00 -10.24 9.79
N VAL A 96 3.18 -9.27 10.19
CA VAL A 96 2.11 -9.46 11.20
C VAL A 96 1.03 -10.41 10.66
N ILE A 97 0.57 -10.23 9.42
CA ILE A 97 -0.41 -11.12 8.80
C ILE A 97 0.11 -12.56 8.77
N LEU A 98 1.29 -12.77 8.19
CA LEU A 98 1.86 -14.11 8.05
C LEU A 98 2.21 -14.73 9.40
N GLY A 99 2.80 -13.94 10.31
CA GLY A 99 3.21 -14.42 11.63
C GLY A 99 2.03 -14.86 12.50
N ILE A 100 1.00 -14.03 12.61
CA ILE A 100 -0.19 -14.37 13.40
C ILE A 100 -0.92 -15.55 12.77
N THR A 101 -1.11 -15.56 11.44
CA THR A 101 -1.77 -16.67 10.75
C THR A 101 -1.01 -17.98 10.96
N ALA A 102 0.31 -17.96 10.83
CA ALA A 102 1.14 -19.15 11.04
C ALA A 102 1.07 -19.69 12.47
N VAL A 103 1.01 -18.80 13.46
CA VAL A 103 0.92 -19.21 14.88
C VAL A 103 -0.46 -19.76 15.22
N GLN A 104 -1.52 -19.17 14.68
CA GLN A 104 -2.88 -19.58 14.98
C GLN A 104 -3.34 -20.79 14.17
N ASN A 105 -3.05 -20.81 12.87
CA ASN A 105 -3.45 -21.90 11.98
C ASN A 105 -2.59 -21.88 10.69
N VAL A 106 -1.63 -22.78 10.61
CA VAL A 106 -0.72 -22.89 9.44
C VAL A 106 -1.49 -23.15 8.13
N SER A 107 -2.57 -23.90 8.15
CA SER A 107 -3.35 -24.18 6.94
C SER A 107 -4.06 -22.94 6.40
N ALA A 108 -4.37 -21.95 7.23
CA ALA A 108 -4.97 -20.69 6.82
C ALA A 108 -3.96 -19.74 6.11
N LEU A 109 -2.67 -20.08 6.04
CA LEU A 109 -1.71 -19.32 5.24
C LEU A 109 -2.08 -19.29 3.75
N THR A 110 -2.73 -20.33 3.25
CA THR A 110 -3.22 -20.36 1.86
C THR A 110 -4.23 -19.23 1.57
N ASP A 111 -5.02 -18.86 2.55
CA ASP A 111 -6.04 -17.82 2.42
C ASP A 111 -5.43 -16.41 2.37
N THR A 112 -4.20 -16.26 2.89
CA THR A 112 -3.46 -14.99 2.88
C THR A 112 -2.60 -14.79 1.63
N VAL A 113 -2.49 -15.77 0.73
CA VAL A 113 -1.59 -15.72 -0.44
C VAL A 113 -1.91 -14.55 -1.36
N VAL A 114 -3.18 -14.32 -1.68
CA VAL A 114 -3.60 -13.27 -2.60
C VAL A 114 -3.22 -11.89 -2.05
N ASP A 115 -3.52 -11.63 -0.78
CA ASP A 115 -3.20 -10.36 -0.12
C ASP A 115 -1.69 -10.18 0.01
N SER A 116 -0.96 -11.24 0.36
CA SER A 116 0.50 -11.21 0.46
C SER A 116 1.18 -10.88 -0.86
N VAL A 117 0.74 -11.52 -1.96
CA VAL A 117 1.24 -11.23 -3.32
C VAL A 117 0.91 -9.81 -3.73
N ALA A 118 -0.30 -9.33 -3.44
CA ALA A 118 -0.70 -7.96 -3.73
C ALA A 118 0.20 -6.93 -3.00
N ILE A 119 0.49 -7.14 -1.71
CA ILE A 119 1.40 -6.29 -0.93
C ILE A 119 2.81 -6.33 -1.54
N VAL A 120 3.34 -7.50 -1.90
CA VAL A 120 4.67 -7.63 -2.51
C VAL A 120 4.75 -6.89 -3.84
N ILE A 121 3.77 -7.04 -4.73
CA ILE A 121 3.72 -6.32 -6.01
C ILE A 121 3.67 -4.81 -5.75
N TYR A 122 2.88 -4.36 -4.81
CA TYR A 122 2.78 -2.95 -4.44
C TYR A 122 4.12 -2.40 -3.95
N VAL A 123 4.81 -3.11 -3.05
CA VAL A 123 6.16 -2.74 -2.57
C VAL A 123 7.16 -2.68 -3.72
N ILE A 124 7.11 -3.61 -4.68
CA ILE A 124 8.00 -3.59 -5.84
C ILE A 124 7.83 -2.29 -6.64
N PHE A 125 6.60 -1.85 -6.93
CA PHE A 125 6.37 -0.59 -7.64
C PHE A 125 6.91 0.62 -6.87
N ILE A 126 6.76 0.65 -5.55
CA ILE A 126 7.31 1.73 -4.71
C ILE A 126 8.84 1.73 -4.80
N LEU A 127 9.50 0.56 -4.68
CA LEU A 127 10.95 0.43 -4.77
C LEU A 127 11.50 0.82 -6.14
N LEU A 128 10.79 0.50 -7.22
CA LEU A 128 11.14 0.96 -8.57
C LEU A 128 11.04 2.49 -8.66
N GLY A 129 10.02 3.08 -8.05
CA GLY A 129 9.86 4.52 -7.94
C GLY A 129 11.00 5.20 -7.17
N ILE A 130 11.45 4.60 -6.05
CA ILE A 130 12.59 5.08 -5.27
C ILE A 130 13.88 5.05 -6.10
N ARG A 131 14.10 4.00 -6.88
CA ARG A 131 15.32 3.81 -7.70
C ARG A 131 15.35 4.62 -8.99
N MET A 132 14.22 5.12 -9.46
CA MET A 132 14.14 5.87 -10.72
C MET A 132 15.01 7.12 -10.70
N LYS A 133 15.96 7.24 -11.63
CA LYS A 133 16.82 8.43 -11.78
C LYS A 133 16.12 9.52 -12.59
N PRO A 134 16.28 10.82 -12.27
CA PRO A 134 15.75 11.91 -13.09
C PRO A 134 16.38 11.90 -14.48
N LYS A 135 15.57 12.09 -15.51
CA LYS A 135 16.02 12.10 -16.93
C LYS A 135 16.99 13.24 -17.31
N GLY A 136 17.35 14.14 -16.39
CA GLY A 136 18.15 15.35 -16.70
C GLY A 136 19.64 15.27 -16.42
N LEU A 137 20.18 14.16 -15.89
CA LEU A 137 21.61 14.08 -15.50
C LEU A 137 22.53 13.52 -16.58
N LYS A 138 21.99 13.03 -17.71
CA LYS A 138 22.83 12.51 -18.81
C LYS A 138 23.38 13.63 -19.72
N ASP A 139 22.67 14.73 -19.86
CA ASP A 139 23.06 15.77 -20.84
C ASP A 139 24.14 16.73 -20.31
N SER A 140 24.27 16.89 -18.99
CA SER A 140 25.29 17.79 -18.42
C SER A 140 26.73 17.22 -18.49
N LYS A 141 26.88 15.89 -18.58
CA LYS A 141 28.21 15.25 -18.74
C LYS A 141 28.74 15.21 -20.16
N LEU A 142 27.87 15.47 -21.16
CA LEU A 142 28.29 15.54 -22.58
C LEU A 142 28.71 16.94 -22.98
N LEU A 143 28.34 17.97 -22.22
CA LEU A 143 28.69 19.38 -22.50
C LEU A 143 29.95 19.85 -21.75
N SER A 144 30.57 18.99 -20.93
CA SER A 144 31.81 19.31 -20.16
C SER A 144 33.08 18.61 -20.70
N LYS A 145 33.04 18.15 -21.94
CA LYS A 145 34.19 17.68 -22.71
C LYS A 145 34.36 18.64 -23.92
#